data_d276f9743d9c388212407d6446bb557f
#
_entry.id   d276f9743d9c388212407d6446bb557f
#
_cell.length_a   1.000
_cell.length_b   1.000
_cell.length_c   1.000
_cell.angle_alpha   90.00
_cell.angle_beta   90.00
_cell.angle_gamma   90.00
#
_symmetry.space_group_name_H-M   'P 1'
#
loop_
_entity.id
_entity.type
_entity.pdbx_description
1 polymer ?
#
loop_
_entity_poly.entity_id
_entity_poly.type
_entity_poly.pdbx_seq_one_letter_code
_entity_poly.pdbx_strand_id
1 'polypeptide(L)'
;LMFILFNGLLIASHYHTYTMGAHGGFWSIFTKHFRMSGYDNWSWITISGMRIHFVTNRHPLYLTFLYPLYLLNHWLIETVGYNFAVYFMAVIIIFSAFYAVLFTYRVFREVMEMKQKDATLLTLLLFSFGHVLIPSMVPDHFIVSLMFLSMTLYIAGMKMKKGRLLTAW
;
A
#
# COMPACT_ATOMS: atom_id res chain seq x y z
N LEU A 1 -11.58 9.46 4.10
CA LEU A 1 -12.29 8.90 5.25
C LEU A 1 -12.45 7.38 5.13
N MET A 2 -12.92 6.84 3.97
CA MET A 2 -13.14 5.41 3.73
C MET A 2 -11.90 4.56 4.04
N PHE A 3 -10.73 4.89 3.49
CA PHE A 3 -9.49 4.14 3.72
C PHE A 3 -9.05 4.14 5.20
N ILE A 4 -9.25 5.25 5.90
CA ILE A 4 -8.98 5.32 7.35
C ILE A 4 -9.91 4.38 8.11
N LEU A 5 -11.20 4.40 7.79
CA LEU A 5 -12.20 3.54 8.42
C LEU A 5 -11.87 2.05 8.21
N PHE A 6 -11.59 1.64 6.97
CA PHE A 6 -11.32 0.24 6.66
C PHE A 6 -10.02 -0.27 7.28
N ASN A 7 -8.93 0.52 7.24
CA ASN A 7 -7.70 0.17 7.95
C ASN A 7 -7.92 0.09 9.46
N GLY A 8 -8.69 1.04 10.04
CA GLY A 8 -9.02 1.02 11.45
C GLY A 8 -9.84 -0.21 11.85
N LEU A 9 -10.85 -0.59 11.07
CA LEU A 9 -11.64 -1.79 11.29
C LEU A 9 -10.81 -3.07 11.20
N LEU A 10 -9.90 -3.16 10.21
CA LEU A 10 -9.02 -4.31 10.08
C LEU A 10 -8.09 -4.44 11.29
N ILE A 11 -7.46 -3.35 11.72
CA ILE A 11 -6.59 -3.33 12.89
C ILE A 11 -7.38 -3.73 14.15
N ALA A 12 -8.56 -3.14 14.34
CA ALA A 12 -9.40 -3.43 15.50
C ALA A 12 -9.85 -4.90 15.55
N SER A 13 -10.25 -5.47 14.41
CA SER A 13 -10.71 -6.85 14.32
C SER A 13 -9.61 -7.90 14.54
N HIS A 14 -8.35 -7.54 14.28
CA HIS A 14 -7.19 -8.44 14.39
C HIS A 14 -6.10 -7.88 15.32
N TYR A 15 -6.52 -7.07 16.28
CA TYR A 15 -5.64 -6.31 17.15
C TYR A 15 -4.52 -7.16 17.77
N HIS A 16 -4.87 -8.27 18.44
CA HIS A 16 -3.88 -9.14 19.07
C HIS A 16 -2.84 -9.70 18.09
N THR A 17 -3.28 -10.13 16.90
CA THR A 17 -2.38 -10.69 15.90
C THR A 17 -1.37 -9.66 15.42
N TYR A 18 -1.82 -8.42 15.18
CA TYR A 18 -0.95 -7.37 14.68
C TYR A 18 0.01 -6.78 15.71
N THR A 19 -0.34 -6.83 17.00
CA THR A 19 0.42 -6.13 18.04
C THR A 19 1.36 -7.04 18.84
N MET A 20 1.20 -8.36 18.74
CA MET A 20 2.04 -9.32 19.47
C MET A 20 3.37 -9.68 18.81
N GLY A 21 3.63 -9.18 17.61
CA GLY A 21 4.86 -9.48 16.86
C GLY A 21 4.75 -10.67 15.91
N ALA A 22 5.81 -10.89 15.12
CA ALA A 22 5.83 -11.82 13.98
C ALA A 22 6.23 -13.26 14.36
N HIS A 23 5.92 -13.71 15.56
CA HIS A 23 6.35 -15.05 16.04
C HIS A 23 5.61 -16.21 15.37
N GLY A 24 4.47 -15.97 14.76
CA GLY A 24 3.61 -17.02 14.21
C GLY A 24 4.00 -17.58 12.85
N GLY A 25 4.95 -17.06 12.16
CA GLY A 25 5.26 -17.42 10.78
C GLY A 25 4.14 -17.06 9.78
N PHE A 26 4.50 -17.00 8.51
CA PHE A 26 3.63 -16.55 7.41
C PHE A 26 2.29 -17.30 7.33
N TRP A 27 2.34 -18.63 7.29
CA TRP A 27 1.14 -19.45 7.11
C TRP A 27 0.15 -19.35 8.26
N SER A 28 0.61 -19.22 9.49
CA SER A 28 -0.30 -19.08 10.64
C SER A 28 -1.01 -17.73 10.63
N ILE A 29 -0.34 -16.67 10.19
CA ILE A 29 -0.92 -15.33 10.09
C ILE A 29 -1.93 -15.27 8.95
N PHE A 30 -1.55 -15.74 7.75
CA PHE A 30 -2.39 -15.67 6.56
C PHE A 30 -3.57 -16.62 6.57
N THR A 31 -3.28 -17.91 6.76
CA THR A 31 -4.30 -18.94 6.58
C THR A 31 -5.17 -19.15 7.81
N LYS A 32 -4.59 -18.99 9.01
CA LYS A 32 -5.29 -19.25 10.25
C LYS A 32 -6.01 -18.02 10.83
N HIS A 33 -5.37 -16.86 10.77
CA HIS A 33 -5.90 -15.64 11.39
C HIS A 33 -6.65 -14.73 10.43
N PHE A 34 -6.16 -14.57 9.18
CA PHE A 34 -6.81 -13.70 8.20
C PHE A 34 -7.63 -14.44 7.16
N ARG A 35 -7.41 -15.74 6.96
CA ARG A 35 -8.08 -16.56 5.94
C ARG A 35 -8.04 -15.95 4.53
N MET A 36 -7.06 -15.10 4.26
CA MET A 36 -6.87 -14.43 2.99
C MET A 36 -5.71 -15.08 2.25
N SER A 37 -5.99 -16.01 1.34
CA SER A 37 -4.98 -16.49 0.41
C SER A 37 -4.76 -15.44 -0.69
N GLY A 38 -3.51 -15.09 -0.97
CA GLY A 38 -3.12 -14.24 -2.10
C GLY A 38 -2.82 -12.77 -1.80
N TYR A 39 -2.99 -12.32 -0.56
CA TYR A 39 -2.57 -10.98 -0.12
C TYR A 39 -1.41 -11.08 0.85
N ASP A 40 -0.33 -10.38 0.56
CA ASP A 40 0.94 -10.54 1.25
C ASP A 40 1.10 -9.57 2.42
N ASN A 41 0.90 -10.02 3.66
CA ASN A 41 1.26 -9.25 4.88
C ASN A 41 2.79 -9.16 5.08
N TRP A 42 3.58 -9.35 4.04
CA TRP A 42 5.04 -9.33 4.13
C TRP A 42 5.59 -8.02 4.65
N SER A 43 4.96 -6.91 4.31
CA SER A 43 5.38 -5.59 4.78
C SER A 43 5.28 -5.49 6.29
N TRP A 44 4.17 -5.93 6.88
CA TRP A 44 4.00 -5.99 8.32
C TRP A 44 4.98 -6.97 8.98
N ILE A 45 5.15 -8.16 8.40
CA ILE A 45 6.10 -9.18 8.90
C ILE A 45 7.53 -8.65 8.86
N THR A 46 7.92 -7.95 7.79
CA THR A 46 9.25 -7.36 7.64
C THR A 46 9.50 -6.30 8.70
N ILE A 47 8.58 -5.36 8.90
CA ILE A 47 8.71 -4.31 9.93
C ILE A 47 8.69 -4.91 11.33
N SER A 48 7.97 -5.99 11.57
CA SER A 48 7.89 -6.65 12.88
C SER A 48 9.13 -7.47 13.22
N GLY A 49 9.70 -8.21 12.26
CA GLY A 49 10.74 -9.20 12.56
C GLY A 49 11.87 -9.32 11.54
N MET A 50 11.99 -8.37 10.60
CA MET A 50 13.02 -8.33 9.56
C MET A 50 13.26 -9.67 8.83
N ARG A 51 12.20 -10.31 8.37
CA ARG A 51 12.31 -11.58 7.63
C ARG A 51 12.66 -11.33 6.17
N ILE A 52 13.94 -11.07 5.93
CA ILE A 52 14.50 -10.61 4.64
C ILE A 52 14.30 -11.61 3.50
N HIS A 53 14.45 -12.90 3.75
CA HIS A 53 14.54 -13.93 2.70
C HIS A 53 13.31 -14.06 1.79
N PHE A 54 12.17 -13.54 2.20
CA PHE A 54 10.95 -13.57 1.39
C PHE A 54 10.73 -12.31 0.54
N VAL A 55 11.29 -11.18 0.94
CA VAL A 55 11.06 -9.87 0.30
C VAL A 55 12.12 -9.57 -0.76
N THR A 56 13.35 -10.05 -0.55
CA THR A 56 14.50 -9.72 -1.41
C THR A 56 14.38 -10.23 -2.85
N ASN A 57 13.72 -11.38 -3.06
CA ASN A 57 13.60 -11.97 -4.40
C ASN A 57 12.58 -11.25 -5.30
N ARG A 58 11.55 -10.65 -4.71
CA ARG A 58 10.46 -10.01 -5.47
C ARG A 58 10.58 -8.49 -5.55
N HIS A 59 10.96 -7.83 -4.45
CA HIS A 59 10.94 -6.37 -4.34
C HIS A 59 12.15 -5.86 -3.52
N PRO A 60 13.39 -5.96 -4.04
CA PRO A 60 14.60 -5.63 -3.26
C PRO A 60 14.65 -4.16 -2.81
N LEU A 61 14.18 -3.21 -3.63
CA LEU A 61 14.12 -1.79 -3.26
C LEU A 61 13.07 -1.50 -2.18
N TYR A 62 12.01 -2.29 -2.13
CA TYR A 62 10.98 -2.12 -1.13
C TYR A 62 11.48 -2.44 0.28
N LEU A 63 12.37 -3.41 0.42
CA LEU A 63 13.03 -3.72 1.67
C LEU A 63 13.83 -2.53 2.20
N THR A 64 14.58 -1.85 1.33
CA THR A 64 15.32 -0.64 1.70
C THR A 64 14.40 0.46 2.24
N PHE A 65 13.22 0.59 1.67
CA PHE A 65 12.19 1.52 2.14
C PHE A 65 11.60 1.12 3.50
N LEU A 66 11.43 -0.19 3.76
CA LEU A 66 10.89 -0.69 5.03
C LEU A 66 11.93 -0.76 6.16
N TYR A 67 13.23 -0.79 5.85
CA TYR A 67 14.28 -0.95 6.84
C TYR A 67 14.30 0.13 7.94
N PRO A 68 14.18 1.43 7.65
CA PRO A 68 14.09 2.45 8.69
C PRO A 68 12.87 2.25 9.62
N LEU A 69 11.75 1.77 9.07
CA LEU A 69 10.54 1.49 9.84
C LEU A 69 10.73 0.27 10.76
N TYR A 70 11.46 -0.75 10.27
CA TYR A 70 11.86 -1.88 11.10
C TYR A 70 12.72 -1.42 12.29
N LEU A 71 13.75 -0.61 12.06
CA LEU A 71 14.61 -0.11 13.14
C LEU A 71 13.81 0.68 14.19
N LEU A 72 12.93 1.56 13.73
CA LEU A 72 12.06 2.33 14.62
C LEU A 72 11.11 1.41 15.41
N ASN A 73 10.50 0.44 14.74
CA ASN A 73 9.57 -0.48 15.39
C ASN A 73 10.30 -1.40 16.39
N HIS A 74 11.51 -1.85 16.07
CA HIS A 74 12.32 -2.66 16.96
C HIS A 74 12.67 -1.90 18.25
N TRP A 75 13.10 -0.67 18.12
CA TRP A 75 13.31 0.22 19.27
C TRP A 75 12.04 0.42 20.10
N LEU A 76 10.89 0.61 19.47
CA LEU A 76 9.60 0.72 20.17
C LEU A 76 9.19 -0.58 20.89
N ILE A 77 9.44 -1.73 20.28
CA ILE A 77 9.19 -3.03 20.94
C ILE A 77 10.06 -3.17 22.19
N GLU A 78 11.34 -2.81 22.12
CA GLU A 78 12.25 -2.89 23.27
C GLU A 78 11.91 -1.90 24.38
N THR A 79 11.43 -0.70 24.04
CA THR A 79 11.15 0.36 25.02
C THR A 79 9.74 0.30 25.59
N VAL A 80 8.75 0.01 24.75
CA VAL A 80 7.32 0.06 25.10
C VAL A 80 6.70 -1.34 25.22
N GLY A 81 7.35 -2.36 24.66
CA GLY A 81 6.83 -3.74 24.65
C GLY A 81 5.69 -3.96 23.65
N TYR A 82 5.53 -3.09 22.64
CA TYR A 82 4.39 -3.09 21.74
C TYR A 82 4.83 -2.99 20.28
N ASN A 83 4.21 -3.78 19.40
CA ASN A 83 4.50 -3.80 17.97
C ASN A 83 3.63 -2.79 17.21
N PHE A 84 4.26 -1.72 16.73
CA PHE A 84 3.61 -0.64 15.97
C PHE A 84 3.60 -0.86 14.45
N ALA A 85 4.15 -1.95 13.94
CA ALA A 85 4.32 -2.18 12.50
C ALA A 85 3.03 -2.02 11.69
N VAL A 86 1.88 -2.46 12.22
CA VAL A 86 0.60 -2.33 11.53
C VAL A 86 0.17 -0.87 11.36
N TYR A 87 0.46 -0.02 12.33
CA TYR A 87 0.13 1.41 12.23
C TYR A 87 1.01 2.12 11.21
N PHE A 88 2.31 1.81 11.15
CA PHE A 88 3.19 2.32 10.10
C PHE A 88 2.69 1.93 8.73
N MET A 89 2.31 0.67 8.56
CA MET A 89 1.74 0.20 7.30
C MET A 89 0.39 0.87 6.98
N ALA A 90 -0.48 1.05 7.96
CA ALA A 90 -1.75 1.74 7.74
C ALA A 90 -1.54 3.18 7.23
N VAL A 91 -0.59 3.92 7.79
CA VAL A 91 -0.24 5.27 7.32
C VAL A 91 0.24 5.24 5.87
N ILE A 92 1.18 4.33 5.53
CA ILE A 92 1.70 4.19 4.17
C ILE A 92 0.58 3.82 3.18
N ILE A 93 -0.29 2.88 3.55
CA ILE A 93 -1.38 2.39 2.71
C ILE A 93 -2.42 3.49 2.48
N ILE A 94 -2.85 4.19 3.53
CA ILE A 94 -3.83 5.27 3.44
C ILE A 94 -3.28 6.40 2.55
N PHE A 95 -2.02 6.78 2.75
CA PHE A 95 -1.33 7.77 1.92
C PHE A 95 -1.26 7.31 0.46
N SER A 96 -0.80 6.08 0.21
CA SER A 96 -0.68 5.52 -1.14
C SER A 96 -2.03 5.41 -1.83
N ALA A 97 -3.07 4.95 -1.14
CA ALA A 97 -4.43 4.86 -1.67
C ALA A 97 -4.98 6.24 -2.04
N PHE A 98 -4.78 7.24 -1.20
CA PHE A 98 -5.20 8.61 -1.48
C PHE A 98 -4.54 9.15 -2.76
N TYR A 99 -3.23 9.01 -2.89
CA TYR A 99 -2.51 9.48 -4.08
C TYR A 99 -2.81 8.63 -5.31
N ALA A 100 -3.03 7.32 -5.18
CA ALA A 100 -3.48 6.48 -6.28
C ALA A 100 -4.83 6.95 -6.83
N VAL A 101 -5.81 7.24 -5.97
CA VAL A 101 -7.11 7.83 -6.36
C VAL A 101 -6.91 9.17 -7.06
N LEU A 102 -6.11 10.06 -6.46
CA LEU A 102 -5.86 11.40 -6.98
C LEU A 102 -5.24 11.35 -8.39
N PHE A 103 -4.16 10.59 -8.57
CA PHE A 103 -3.48 10.52 -9.87
C PHE A 103 -4.30 9.77 -10.91
N THR A 104 -5.05 8.73 -10.54
CA THR A 104 -5.99 8.05 -11.45
C THR A 104 -7.06 9.02 -11.95
N TYR A 105 -7.69 9.78 -11.05
CA TYR A 105 -8.65 10.81 -11.43
C TYR A 105 -8.02 11.85 -12.36
N ARG A 106 -6.80 12.32 -12.06
CA ARG A 106 -6.11 13.30 -12.89
C ARG A 106 -5.73 12.73 -14.28
N VAL A 107 -5.39 11.45 -14.38
CA VAL A 107 -5.19 10.79 -15.68
C VAL A 107 -6.47 10.88 -16.50
N PHE A 108 -7.62 10.48 -15.96
CA PHE A 108 -8.89 10.56 -16.68
C PHE A 108 -9.27 12.00 -17.01
N ARG A 109 -9.11 12.92 -16.06
CA ARG A 109 -9.56 14.30 -16.19
C ARG A 109 -8.66 15.18 -17.07
N GLU A 110 -7.34 15.09 -16.88
CA GLU A 110 -6.36 16.02 -17.47
C GLU A 110 -5.63 15.43 -18.68
N VAL A 111 -5.32 14.13 -18.64
CA VAL A 111 -4.62 13.46 -19.77
C VAL A 111 -5.62 13.01 -20.82
N MET A 112 -6.69 12.32 -20.41
CA MET A 112 -7.73 11.81 -21.32
C MET A 112 -8.83 12.84 -21.62
N GLU A 113 -8.82 14.01 -20.98
CA GLU A 113 -9.74 15.14 -21.18
C GLU A 113 -11.23 14.79 -20.96
N MET A 114 -11.49 13.81 -20.14
CA MET A 114 -12.86 13.37 -19.84
C MET A 114 -13.63 14.44 -19.07
N LYS A 115 -14.95 14.43 -19.17
CA LYS A 115 -15.80 15.28 -18.32
C LYS A 115 -15.63 14.90 -16.85
N GLN A 116 -15.78 15.88 -15.98
CA GLN A 116 -15.60 15.67 -14.53
C GLN A 116 -16.43 14.51 -13.98
N LYS A 117 -17.69 14.39 -14.38
CA LYS A 117 -18.59 13.30 -13.93
C LYS A 117 -18.05 11.93 -14.35
N ASP A 118 -17.64 11.79 -15.61
CA ASP A 118 -17.17 10.51 -16.16
C ASP A 118 -15.83 10.11 -15.51
N ALA A 119 -14.90 11.05 -15.36
CA ALA A 119 -13.62 10.83 -14.67
C ALA A 119 -13.85 10.39 -13.21
N THR A 120 -14.80 11.03 -12.50
CA THR A 120 -15.16 10.64 -11.13
C THR A 120 -15.75 9.24 -11.08
N LEU A 121 -16.72 8.94 -11.97
CA LEU A 121 -17.38 7.62 -11.99
C LEU A 121 -16.40 6.50 -12.30
N LEU A 122 -15.51 6.68 -13.29
CA LEU A 122 -14.49 5.68 -13.62
C LEU A 122 -13.47 5.49 -12.51
N THR A 123 -13.08 6.57 -11.82
CA THR A 123 -12.20 6.45 -10.66
C THR A 123 -12.87 5.67 -9.54
N LEU A 124 -14.12 5.98 -9.21
CA LEU A 124 -14.89 5.24 -8.21
C LEU A 124 -15.09 3.78 -8.61
N LEU A 125 -15.41 3.51 -9.88
CA LEU A 125 -15.54 2.16 -10.40
C LEU A 125 -14.23 1.37 -10.23
N LEU A 126 -13.08 1.93 -10.62
CA LEU A 126 -11.78 1.28 -10.45
C LEU A 126 -11.50 0.92 -9.00
N PHE A 127 -11.74 1.86 -8.08
CA PHE A 127 -11.49 1.65 -6.65
C PHE A 127 -12.59 0.84 -5.94
N SER A 128 -13.69 0.51 -6.62
CA SER A 128 -14.70 -0.44 -6.12
C SER A 128 -14.37 -1.90 -6.42
N PHE A 129 -13.45 -2.17 -7.36
CA PHE A 129 -13.02 -3.54 -7.62
C PHE A 129 -12.28 -4.12 -6.42
N GLY A 130 -12.61 -5.35 -6.03
CA GLY A 130 -11.99 -6.03 -4.88
C GLY A 130 -10.46 -6.10 -4.96
N HIS A 131 -9.91 -6.26 -6.16
CA HIS A 131 -8.45 -6.29 -6.41
C HIS A 131 -7.74 -4.95 -6.15
N VAL A 132 -8.47 -3.84 -6.08
CA VAL A 132 -7.94 -2.51 -5.76
C VAL A 132 -8.32 -2.11 -4.34
N LEU A 133 -9.55 -2.41 -3.95
CA LEU A 133 -10.08 -2.05 -2.62
C LEU A 133 -9.37 -2.82 -1.50
N ILE A 134 -9.21 -4.15 -1.64
CA ILE A 134 -8.58 -4.96 -0.58
C ILE A 134 -7.12 -4.57 -0.31
N PRO A 135 -6.23 -4.39 -1.33
CA PRO A 135 -4.88 -3.89 -1.09
C PRO A 135 -4.81 -2.50 -0.44
N SER A 136 -5.88 -1.70 -0.51
CA SER A 136 -5.96 -0.43 0.20
C SER A 136 -6.29 -0.55 1.70
N MET A 137 -6.50 -1.78 2.19
CA MET A 137 -6.86 -2.08 3.58
C MET A 137 -5.85 -3.00 4.26
N VAL A 138 -5.22 -3.90 3.51
CA VAL A 138 -4.28 -4.91 4.01
C VAL A 138 -2.85 -4.34 3.99
N PRO A 139 -1.98 -4.67 4.97
CA PRO A 139 -0.59 -4.20 5.02
C PRO A 139 0.29 -4.87 3.94
N ASP A 140 0.01 -4.56 2.69
CA ASP A 140 0.63 -5.07 1.49
C ASP A 140 1.27 -3.92 0.67
N HIS A 141 2.07 -4.28 -0.34
CA HIS A 141 2.76 -3.34 -1.23
C HIS A 141 1.98 -2.97 -2.51
N PHE A 142 0.89 -3.67 -2.84
CA PHE A 142 0.18 -3.48 -4.11
C PHE A 142 -0.40 -2.07 -4.29
N ILE A 143 -0.95 -1.48 -3.23
CA ILE A 143 -1.48 -0.12 -3.31
C ILE A 143 -0.37 0.93 -3.50
N VAL A 144 0.83 0.69 -2.94
CA VAL A 144 2.02 1.53 -3.17
C VAL A 144 2.43 1.45 -4.64
N SER A 145 2.43 0.25 -5.22
CA SER A 145 2.71 0.04 -6.64
C SER A 145 1.69 0.75 -7.54
N LEU A 146 0.41 0.69 -7.20
CA LEU A 146 -0.65 1.39 -7.93
C LEU A 146 -0.47 2.92 -7.85
N MET A 147 -0.08 3.45 -6.70
CA MET A 147 0.24 4.88 -6.54
C MET A 147 1.34 5.31 -7.52
N PHE A 148 2.47 4.60 -7.53
CA PHE A 148 3.58 4.93 -8.42
C PHE A 148 3.21 4.74 -9.90
N LEU A 149 2.45 3.70 -10.23
CA LEU A 149 1.97 3.47 -11.60
C LEU A 149 1.08 4.62 -12.08
N SER A 150 0.07 4.99 -11.31
CA SER A 150 -0.86 6.07 -11.66
C SER A 150 -0.14 7.43 -11.76
N MET A 151 0.81 7.69 -10.86
CA MET A 151 1.65 8.89 -10.89
C MET A 151 2.53 8.93 -12.14
N THR A 152 3.17 7.81 -12.49
CA THR A 152 4.00 7.70 -13.71
C THR A 152 3.17 7.89 -14.97
N LEU A 153 1.99 7.27 -15.05
CA LEU A 153 1.06 7.44 -16.16
C LEU A 153 0.63 8.90 -16.30
N TYR A 154 0.32 9.58 -15.21
CA TYR A 154 -0.03 10.99 -15.21
C TYR A 154 1.12 11.86 -15.74
N ILE A 155 2.34 11.68 -15.18
CA ILE A 155 3.51 12.48 -15.57
C ILE A 155 3.84 12.24 -17.06
N ALA A 156 3.87 10.98 -17.49
CA ALA A 156 4.14 10.61 -18.89
C ALA A 156 3.08 11.19 -19.82
N GLY A 157 1.79 11.00 -19.50
CA GLY A 157 0.69 11.53 -20.29
C GLY A 157 0.72 13.06 -20.44
N MET A 158 1.01 13.78 -19.35
CA MET A 158 1.16 15.24 -19.37
C MET A 158 2.38 15.71 -20.18
N LYS A 159 3.50 14.97 -20.12
CA LYS A 159 4.67 15.26 -20.97
C LYS A 159 4.37 15.03 -22.43
N MET A 160 3.71 13.93 -22.80
CA MET A 160 3.28 13.65 -24.17
C MET A 160 2.38 14.76 -24.69
N LYS A 161 1.37 15.13 -23.92
CA LYS A 161 0.42 16.18 -24.27
C LYS A 161 1.10 17.54 -24.47
N LYS A 162 2.15 17.86 -23.74
CA LYS A 162 2.92 19.12 -23.86
C LYS A 162 4.00 19.08 -24.94
N GLY A 163 4.10 18.01 -25.72
CA GLY A 163 5.11 17.88 -26.79
C GLY A 163 6.56 17.79 -26.30
N ARG A 164 6.80 17.57 -25.00
CA ARG A 164 8.14 17.56 -24.39
C ARG A 164 8.82 16.20 -24.39
N LEU A 165 8.23 15.18 -25.01
CA LEU A 165 8.74 13.81 -24.94
C LEU A 165 9.85 13.48 -25.95
N LEU A 166 10.05 14.28 -26.97
CA LEU A 166 10.89 13.88 -28.11
C LEU A 166 12.21 14.64 -28.22
N THR A 167 12.56 15.43 -27.25
CA THR A 167 13.82 16.20 -27.26
C THR A 167 14.91 15.65 -26.34
N ALA A 168 14.73 14.44 -25.80
CA ALA A 168 15.67 13.85 -24.85
C ALA A 168 16.40 12.61 -25.39
N TRP A 169 16.66 12.58 -26.72
CA TRP A 169 17.55 11.61 -27.38
C TRP A 169 18.54 12.33 -28.25
#